data_8aaab67ce398eec6da30e96f97085d41
#
_entry.id   8aaab67ce398eec6da30e96f97085d41
#
_cell.length_a   1.000
_cell.length_b   1.000
_cell.length_c   1.000
_cell.angle_alpha   90.00
_cell.angle_beta   90.00
_cell.angle_gamma   90.00
#
_symmetry.space_group_name_H-M   'P 1'
#
loop_
_entity.id
_entity.type
_entity.pdbx_description
1 polymer ?
#
loop_
_entity_poly.entity_id
_entity_poly.type
_entity_poly.pdbx_seq_one_letter_code
_entity_poly.pdbx_strand_id
1 'polypeptide(L)'
;MDRVPDTPDPQTRTAVTRRIIAHVRRGWPRLSEPIVRHRGQFCYVSALLPGYREPAPILRLRYQGSADRWAIGIYLASSDRYTEAELPTSFGPKTGTPEEGVDDTFILYAGPKTGHLQVSARTRPQVTKVRNTRYRYTADNATIYDTFGN
;
A
#
# COMPACT_ATOMS: atom_id res chain seq x y z
N MET A 1 26.67 7.61 22.33
CA MET A 1 26.19 6.76 21.26
C MET A 1 24.86 7.24 20.76
N ASP A 2 24.83 7.54 19.51
CA ASP A 2 23.64 8.16 19.00
C ASP A 2 22.55 7.16 18.76
N ARG A 3 21.43 7.45 19.29
CA ARG A 3 20.29 6.60 19.11
C ARG A 3 19.62 6.94 17.77
N VAL A 4 19.28 5.94 17.01
CA VAL A 4 18.54 6.16 15.79
C VAL A 4 17.17 6.73 16.12
N PRO A 5 16.77 7.84 15.49
CA PRO A 5 15.46 8.41 15.79
C PRO A 5 14.35 7.43 15.44
N ASP A 6 13.32 7.41 16.26
CA ASP A 6 12.16 6.57 15.99
C ASP A 6 11.23 7.19 14.95
N THR A 7 11.39 8.47 14.71
CA THR A 7 10.54 9.17 13.75
C THR A 7 11.40 9.83 12.68
N PRO A 8 10.92 9.86 11.45
CA PRO A 8 11.66 10.52 10.39
C PRO A 8 11.62 12.04 10.59
N ASP A 9 12.69 12.69 10.19
CA ASP A 9 12.72 14.15 10.25
C ASP A 9 11.90 14.74 9.10
N PRO A 10 11.65 16.07 9.13
CA PRO A 10 10.81 16.69 8.10
C PRO A 10 11.34 16.52 6.68
N GLN A 11 12.65 16.52 6.50
CA GLN A 11 13.24 16.33 5.18
C GLN A 11 13.00 14.92 4.67
N THR A 12 13.15 13.94 5.54
CA THR A 12 12.89 12.55 5.19
C THR A 12 11.42 12.38 4.81
N ARG A 13 10.52 12.98 5.58
CA ARG A 13 9.08 12.89 5.26
C ARG A 13 8.77 13.47 3.89
N THR A 14 9.33 14.63 3.60
CA THR A 14 9.13 15.27 2.30
C THR A 14 9.69 14.42 1.16
N ALA A 15 10.90 13.91 1.34
CA ALA A 15 11.52 13.08 0.32
C ALA A 15 10.73 11.80 0.06
N VAL A 16 10.28 11.15 1.12
CA VAL A 16 9.52 9.91 1.01
C VAL A 16 8.17 10.17 0.33
N THR A 17 7.51 11.26 0.69
CA THR A 17 6.25 11.63 0.05
C THR A 17 6.44 11.79 -1.45
N ARG A 18 7.47 12.50 -1.87
CA ARG A 18 7.75 12.69 -3.30
C ARG A 18 8.05 11.38 -4.00
N ARG A 19 8.82 10.51 -3.35
CA ARG A 19 9.17 9.20 -3.90
C ARG A 19 7.94 8.34 -4.11
N ILE A 20 7.05 8.33 -3.13
CA ILE A 20 5.81 7.54 -3.21
C ILE A 20 4.93 8.05 -4.36
N ILE A 21 4.73 9.36 -4.42
CA ILE A 21 3.89 9.95 -5.45
C ILE A 21 4.46 9.66 -6.84
N ALA A 22 5.76 9.85 -7.02
CA ALA A 22 6.40 9.60 -8.30
C ALA A 22 6.31 8.13 -8.69
N HIS A 23 6.48 7.23 -7.73
CA HIS A 23 6.44 5.80 -8.01
C HIS A 23 5.03 5.34 -8.39
N VAL A 24 4.02 5.85 -7.70
CA VAL A 24 2.63 5.53 -8.02
C VAL A 24 2.27 6.08 -9.41
N ARG A 25 2.70 7.28 -9.73
CA ARG A 25 2.43 7.85 -11.05
C ARG A 25 3.01 7.00 -12.17
N ARG A 26 4.21 6.48 -11.98
CA ARG A 26 4.85 5.64 -12.99
C ARG A 26 4.21 4.26 -13.07
N GLY A 27 3.88 3.68 -11.95
CA GLY A 27 3.36 2.32 -11.93
C GLY A 27 1.87 2.23 -12.17
N TRP A 28 1.13 3.21 -11.72
CA TRP A 28 -0.33 3.20 -11.79
C TRP A 28 -0.85 4.56 -12.27
N PRO A 29 -0.55 4.94 -13.52
CA PRO A 29 -0.91 6.28 -14.01
C PRO A 29 -2.42 6.53 -14.09
N ARG A 30 -3.21 5.47 -14.02
CA ARG A 30 -4.67 5.65 -14.03
C ARG A 30 -5.22 6.07 -12.69
N LEU A 31 -4.45 5.92 -11.63
CA LEU A 31 -4.90 6.35 -10.33
C LEU A 31 -4.65 7.85 -10.16
N SER A 32 -5.50 8.48 -9.38
CA SER A 32 -5.23 9.83 -8.95
C SER A 32 -4.00 9.84 -8.06
N GLU A 33 -3.47 11.02 -7.82
CA GLU A 33 -2.32 11.14 -6.95
C GLU A 33 -2.64 10.56 -5.57
N PRO A 34 -1.77 9.73 -5.03
CA PRO A 34 -2.03 9.13 -3.71
C PRO A 34 -1.97 10.18 -2.61
N ILE A 35 -2.63 9.88 -1.53
CA ILE A 35 -2.59 10.74 -0.35
C ILE A 35 -1.60 10.14 0.61
N VAL A 36 -0.57 10.91 0.96
CA VAL A 36 0.49 10.46 1.85
C VAL A 36 0.42 11.30 3.12
N ARG A 37 0.30 10.63 4.25
CA ARG A 37 0.24 11.29 5.54
C ARG A 37 1.28 10.72 6.48
N HIS A 38 1.91 11.59 7.24
CA HIS A 38 2.90 11.19 8.22
C HIS A 38 2.37 11.43 9.62
N ARG A 39 2.56 10.46 10.48
CA ARG A 39 2.17 10.60 11.88
C ARG A 39 3.14 9.80 12.74
N GLY A 40 3.95 10.51 13.53
CA GLY A 40 4.96 9.84 14.34
C GLY A 40 5.92 9.05 13.49
N GLN A 41 6.06 7.79 13.81
CA GLN A 41 6.97 6.90 13.06
C GLN A 41 6.32 6.33 11.79
N PHE A 42 5.06 6.65 11.53
CA PHE A 42 4.33 6.02 10.44
C PHE A 42 4.11 6.95 9.26
N CYS A 43 4.07 6.34 8.09
CA CYS A 43 3.66 7.00 6.86
C CYS A 43 2.48 6.21 6.30
N TYR A 44 1.36 6.87 6.11
CA TYR A 44 0.12 6.22 5.63
C TYR A 44 -0.13 6.64 4.20
N VAL A 45 -0.42 5.67 3.35
CA VAL A 45 -0.68 5.93 1.94
C VAL A 45 -2.06 5.41 1.58
N SER A 46 -2.87 6.30 1.04
CA SER A 46 -4.21 5.98 0.56
C SER A 46 -4.30 6.34 -0.92
N ALA A 47 -5.21 5.73 -1.62
CA ALA A 47 -5.41 6.04 -3.02
C ALA A 47 -6.88 5.92 -3.38
N LEU A 48 -7.28 6.72 -4.36
CA LEU A 48 -8.64 6.63 -4.90
C LEU A 48 -8.66 5.54 -5.96
N LEU A 49 -9.28 4.44 -5.62
CA LEU A 49 -9.35 3.28 -6.51
C LEU A 49 -10.50 3.44 -7.50
N PRO A 50 -10.41 2.80 -8.67
CA PRO A 50 -11.50 2.88 -9.64
C PRO A 50 -12.83 2.42 -9.03
N GLY A 51 -13.85 3.21 -9.20
CA GLY A 51 -15.16 2.89 -8.65
C GLY A 51 -15.41 3.35 -7.24
N TYR A 52 -14.38 3.83 -6.56
CA TYR A 52 -14.54 4.37 -5.21
C TYR A 52 -14.76 5.87 -5.27
N ARG A 53 -15.50 6.38 -4.32
CA ARG A 53 -15.70 7.82 -4.20
C ARG A 53 -14.70 8.46 -3.26
N GLU A 54 -14.15 7.67 -2.37
CA GLU A 54 -13.21 8.17 -1.37
C GLU A 54 -11.93 7.37 -1.42
N PRO A 55 -10.82 7.99 -1.05
CA PRO A 55 -9.55 7.26 -1.01
C PRO A 55 -9.63 6.12 -0.02
N ALA A 56 -9.08 4.98 -0.40
CA ALA A 56 -9.02 3.81 0.45
C ALA A 56 -7.62 3.70 1.06
N PRO A 57 -7.52 3.37 2.35
CA PRO A 57 -6.21 3.13 2.94
C PRO A 57 -5.62 1.87 2.34
N ILE A 58 -4.33 1.90 2.03
CA ILE A 58 -3.67 0.77 1.38
C ILE A 58 -2.44 0.33 2.15
N LEU A 59 -1.57 1.28 2.50
CA LEU A 59 -0.22 0.99 2.96
C LEU A 59 0.13 1.82 4.17
N ARG A 60 0.81 1.21 5.11
CA ARG A 60 1.44 1.92 6.22
C ARG A 60 2.91 1.52 6.25
N LEU A 61 3.77 2.51 6.30
CA LEU A 61 5.20 2.29 6.44
C LEU A 61 5.62 2.73 7.84
N ARG A 62 6.37 1.90 8.54
CA ARG A 62 6.89 2.24 9.86
C ARG A 62 8.39 2.50 9.73
N TYR A 63 8.81 3.68 10.15
CA TYR A 63 10.19 4.12 10.00
C TYR A 63 11.16 3.21 10.76
N GLN A 64 12.26 2.87 10.11
CA GLN A 64 13.27 1.99 10.69
C GLN A 64 14.66 2.63 10.67
N GLY A 65 14.70 3.95 10.72
CA GLY A 65 15.98 4.66 10.88
C GLY A 65 16.56 5.28 9.64
N SER A 66 16.02 5.01 8.48
CA SER A 66 16.47 5.68 7.27
C SER A 66 15.33 5.82 6.26
N ALA A 67 15.51 6.71 5.29
CA ALA A 67 14.51 6.93 4.25
C ALA A 67 14.30 5.69 3.37
N ASP A 68 15.24 4.76 3.41
CA ASP A 68 15.18 3.55 2.58
C ASP A 68 14.79 2.31 3.35
N ARG A 69 14.47 2.45 4.61
CA ARG A 69 14.19 1.27 5.43
C ARG A 69 12.93 1.47 6.25
N TRP A 70 11.89 0.76 5.84
CA TRP A 70 10.59 0.84 6.47
C TRP A 70 9.99 -0.55 6.63
N ALA A 71 9.30 -0.77 7.74
CA ALA A 71 8.52 -1.98 7.88
C ALA A 71 7.22 -1.78 7.10
N ILE A 72 6.90 -2.69 6.22
CA ILE A 72 5.78 -2.56 5.31
C ILE A 72 4.54 -3.22 5.89
N GLY A 73 3.48 -2.46 5.98
CA GLY A 73 2.19 -2.96 6.45
C GLY A 73 1.11 -2.72 5.43
N ILE A 74 0.20 -3.66 5.30
CA ILE A 74 -0.93 -3.52 4.42
C ILE A 74 -2.19 -3.33 5.24
N TYR A 75 -3.12 -2.52 4.72
CA TYR A 75 -4.39 -2.32 5.38
C TYR A 75 -5.29 -3.53 5.13
N LEU A 76 -5.89 -4.03 6.19
CA LEU A 76 -6.85 -5.12 6.10
C LEU A 76 -8.21 -4.58 6.49
N ALA A 77 -9.06 -4.43 5.51
CA ALA A 77 -10.39 -3.88 5.75
C ALA A 77 -11.26 -4.81 6.58
N SER A 78 -11.00 -6.10 6.51
CA SER A 78 -11.77 -7.06 7.31
C SER A 78 -11.62 -6.83 8.81
N SER A 79 -10.48 -6.33 9.23
CA SER A 79 -10.23 -6.01 10.63
C SER A 79 -10.05 -4.53 10.86
N ASP A 80 -10.19 -3.74 9.82
CA ASP A 80 -10.04 -2.28 9.86
C ASP A 80 -8.73 -1.84 10.50
N ARG A 81 -7.66 -2.47 10.10
CA ARG A 81 -6.35 -2.12 10.64
C ARG A 81 -5.24 -2.56 9.69
N TYR A 82 -4.05 -2.05 9.95
CA TYR A 82 -2.87 -2.42 9.19
C TYR A 82 -2.19 -3.61 9.84
N THR A 83 -1.56 -4.43 9.01
CA THR A 83 -0.75 -5.53 9.52
C THR A 83 0.60 -5.54 8.82
N GLU A 84 1.63 -5.85 9.60
CA GLU A 84 2.98 -6.05 9.07
C GLU A 84 3.34 -7.53 9.06
N ALA A 85 2.41 -8.39 9.46
CA ALA A 85 2.73 -9.79 9.68
C ALA A 85 3.06 -10.52 8.40
N GLU A 86 2.15 -10.60 7.51
CA GLU A 86 2.35 -11.34 6.29
C GLU A 86 1.67 -10.63 5.16
N LEU A 87 2.39 -10.42 4.08
CA LEU A 87 1.78 -9.88 2.89
C LEU A 87 1.53 -11.02 1.92
N PRO A 88 0.43 -10.95 1.17
CA PRO A 88 0.14 -12.01 0.20
C PRO A 88 1.22 -12.21 -0.85
N THR A 89 2.06 -11.19 -1.04
CA THR A 89 3.11 -11.25 -2.03
C THR A 89 4.46 -11.64 -1.46
N SER A 90 4.55 -11.85 -0.16
CA SER A 90 5.82 -12.20 0.47
C SER A 90 5.59 -13.09 1.67
N PHE A 91 6.65 -13.68 2.15
CA PHE A 91 6.57 -14.56 3.30
C PHE A 91 7.01 -13.81 4.55
N GLY A 92 6.10 -13.64 5.48
CA GLY A 92 6.40 -13.00 6.74
C GLY A 92 6.53 -11.49 6.66
N PRO A 93 6.90 -10.85 7.77
CA PRO A 93 7.05 -9.40 7.80
C PRO A 93 8.14 -8.95 6.85
N LYS A 94 7.93 -7.81 6.23
CA LYS A 94 8.87 -7.31 5.23
C LYS A 94 9.34 -5.91 5.58
N THR A 95 10.63 -5.68 5.37
CA THR A 95 11.25 -4.37 5.49
C THR A 95 11.82 -4.00 4.13
N GLY A 96 11.65 -2.77 3.72
CA GLY A 96 12.15 -2.32 2.44
C GLY A 96 12.01 -0.83 2.23
N THR A 97 12.19 -0.42 0.99
CA THR A 97 12.06 0.98 0.60
C THR A 97 10.59 1.36 0.46
N PRO A 98 10.27 2.66 0.45
CA PRO A 98 8.90 3.07 0.20
C PRO A 98 8.36 2.55 -1.13
N GLU A 99 9.20 2.51 -2.16
CA GLU A 99 8.80 2.00 -3.47
C GLU A 99 8.43 0.52 -3.41
N GLU A 100 9.20 -0.27 -2.68
CA GLU A 100 8.88 -1.67 -2.48
C GLU A 100 7.56 -1.84 -1.74
N GLY A 101 7.32 -0.98 -0.76
CA GLY A 101 6.05 -1.00 -0.05
C GLY A 101 4.88 -0.71 -0.96
N VAL A 102 5.03 0.27 -1.84
CA VAL A 102 4.00 0.59 -2.82
C VAL A 102 3.76 -0.61 -3.74
N ASP A 103 4.85 -1.19 -4.27
CA ASP A 103 4.71 -2.33 -5.18
C ASP A 103 4.00 -3.51 -4.53
N ASP A 104 4.38 -3.83 -3.31
CA ASP A 104 3.83 -4.99 -2.63
C ASP A 104 2.34 -4.83 -2.28
N THR A 105 1.91 -3.62 -2.03
CA THR A 105 0.54 -3.39 -1.58
C THR A 105 -0.39 -2.90 -2.69
N PHE A 106 0.09 -2.02 -3.55
CA PHE A 106 -0.76 -1.47 -4.61
C PHE A 106 -1.17 -2.51 -5.64
N ILE A 107 -0.32 -3.50 -5.89
CA ILE A 107 -0.68 -4.56 -6.83
C ILE A 107 -1.92 -5.30 -6.35
N LEU A 108 -2.11 -5.41 -5.04
CA LEU A 108 -3.26 -6.11 -4.50
C LEU A 108 -4.54 -5.28 -4.55
N TYR A 109 -4.41 -3.97 -4.51
CA TYR A 109 -5.58 -3.09 -4.50
C TYR A 109 -5.89 -2.50 -5.87
N ALA A 110 -4.87 -2.21 -6.64
CA ALA A 110 -5.03 -1.50 -7.91
C ALA A 110 -4.66 -2.34 -9.14
N GLY A 111 -4.28 -3.59 -8.94
CA GLY A 111 -3.86 -4.45 -10.04
C GLY A 111 -2.42 -4.23 -10.44
N PRO A 112 -1.97 -4.92 -11.48
CA PRO A 112 -0.57 -4.87 -11.88
C PRO A 112 -0.16 -3.49 -12.34
N LYS A 113 1.12 -3.20 -12.21
CA LYS A 113 1.67 -1.96 -12.73
C LYS A 113 1.48 -1.87 -14.23
N THR A 114 1.24 -0.65 -14.68
CA THR A 114 1.19 -0.38 -16.11
C THR A 114 2.56 -0.65 -16.71
N GLY A 115 2.61 -1.31 -17.84
CA GLY A 115 3.86 -1.63 -18.50
C GLY A 115 4.48 -2.95 -18.04
N HIS A 116 4.03 -3.53 -16.96
CA HIS A 116 4.39 -4.88 -16.63
C HIS A 116 3.77 -5.77 -17.66
N LEU A 117 4.46 -6.78 -18.04
CA LEU A 117 3.93 -7.73 -18.88
C LEU A 117 2.74 -8.25 -18.33
N GLN A 118 1.80 -8.33 -19.13
CA GLN A 118 0.64 -8.81 -18.75
C GLN A 118 0.71 -10.10 -18.18
N VAL A 119 0.44 -10.09 -16.96
CA VAL A 119 0.14 -11.25 -16.30
C VAL A 119 -1.16 -11.71 -16.85
N SER A 120 -1.34 -12.95 -17.01
CA SER A 120 -2.58 -13.44 -17.56
C SER A 120 -3.74 -12.98 -16.69
N ALA A 121 -4.90 -12.88 -17.28
CA ALA A 121 -6.07 -12.44 -16.56
C ALA A 121 -6.36 -13.30 -15.34
N ARG A 122 -5.92 -14.53 -15.34
CA ARG A 122 -6.14 -15.41 -14.21
C ARG A 122 -5.36 -15.04 -12.98
N THR A 123 -4.19 -14.46 -13.17
CA THR A 123 -3.36 -14.10 -12.03
C THR A 123 -3.56 -12.66 -11.63
N ARG A 124 -4.42 -11.97 -12.33
CA ARG A 124 -4.70 -10.61 -12.01
C ARG A 124 -5.62 -10.55 -10.81
N PRO A 125 -5.33 -9.74 -9.81
CA PRO A 125 -6.27 -9.56 -8.71
C PRO A 125 -7.58 -9.01 -9.24
N GLN A 126 -8.65 -9.50 -8.72
CA GLN A 126 -9.96 -8.99 -9.07
C GLN A 126 -10.55 -8.26 -7.90
N VAL A 127 -11.13 -7.11 -8.20
CA VAL A 127 -11.77 -6.32 -7.18
C VAL A 127 -13.27 -6.46 -7.37
N THR A 128 -13.92 -7.02 -6.39
CA THR A 128 -15.35 -7.21 -6.43
C THR A 128 -15.98 -6.35 -5.37
N LYS A 129 -16.95 -5.55 -5.77
CA LYS A 129 -17.66 -4.73 -4.80
C LYS A 129 -18.47 -5.61 -3.89
N VAL A 130 -18.23 -5.46 -2.61
CA VAL A 130 -18.97 -6.19 -1.61
C VAL A 130 -20.06 -5.27 -1.11
N ARG A 131 -21.20 -5.87 -0.80
CA ARG A 131 -22.34 -5.15 -0.35
C ARG A 131 -22.00 -4.12 0.69
N ASN A 132 -22.51 -2.96 0.49
CA ASN A 132 -22.39 -1.85 1.39
C ASN A 132 -21.07 -1.29 1.58
N THR A 133 -20.17 -1.47 0.71
CA THR A 133 -19.09 -0.75 0.97
C THR A 133 -17.95 -0.98 0.26
N ARG A 134 -17.40 -2.08 0.40
CA ARG A 134 -16.02 -2.21 0.10
C ARG A 134 -15.86 -3.29 -0.88
N TYR A 135 -14.64 -3.58 -1.20
CA TYR A 135 -14.32 -4.51 -2.25
C TYR A 135 -13.58 -5.69 -1.68
N ARG A 136 -13.71 -6.79 -2.34
CA ARG A 136 -12.91 -7.96 -2.04
C ARG A 136 -11.89 -8.10 -3.14
N TYR A 137 -10.65 -8.25 -2.76
CA TYR A 137 -9.62 -8.59 -3.69
C TYR A 137 -9.48 -10.10 -3.77
N THR A 138 -9.39 -10.59 -4.97
CA THR A 138 -9.16 -12.01 -5.19
C THR A 138 -8.08 -12.15 -6.24
N ALA A 139 -7.05 -12.89 -5.92
CA ALA A 139 -6.00 -13.19 -6.86
C ALA A 139 -5.71 -14.67 -6.74
N ASP A 140 -5.93 -15.39 -7.79
CA ASP A 140 -5.75 -16.84 -7.81
C ASP A 140 -6.30 -17.50 -6.55
N ASN A 141 -5.46 -17.93 -5.68
CA ASN A 141 -5.89 -18.61 -4.48
C ASN A 141 -5.90 -17.72 -3.25
N ALA A 142 -5.59 -16.47 -3.42
CA ALA A 142 -5.56 -15.55 -2.31
C ALA A 142 -6.75 -14.63 -2.38
N THR A 143 -7.35 -14.38 -1.25
CA THR A 143 -8.46 -13.46 -1.16
C THR A 143 -8.17 -12.46 -0.07
N ILE A 144 -8.25 -11.20 -0.42
CA ILE A 144 -8.09 -10.14 0.55
C ILE A 144 -9.40 -9.38 0.59
N TYR A 145 -9.95 -9.28 1.77
CA TYR A 145 -11.24 -8.65 1.91
C TYR A 145 -11.10 -7.20 2.24
N ASP A 146 -11.82 -6.41 1.51
CA ASP A 146 -11.89 -5.01 1.78
C ASP A 146 -13.34 -4.68 2.08
N THR A 147 -13.81 -5.19 3.19
CA THR A 147 -15.17 -4.96 3.58
C THR A 147 -15.18 -4.02 4.75
N PHE A 148 -15.98 -3.01 4.66
CA PHE A 148 -16.09 -2.09 5.73
C PHE A 148 -17.24 -2.43 6.61
N GLY A 149 -17.56 -3.65 6.61
CA GLY A 149 -18.53 -4.10 7.58
C GLY A 149 -19.90 -3.58 7.35
N ASN A 150 -20.27 -3.25 6.33
CA ASN A 150 -21.65 -2.94 6.21
C ASN A 150 -22.25 -3.43 5.06
#